data_a8bdf8ad18900919fd1d22a0a50a6d2f
#
_entry.id   a8bdf8ad18900919fd1d22a0a50a6d2f
#
_cell.length_a   1.000
_cell.length_b   1.000
_cell.length_c   1.000
_cell.angle_alpha   90.00
_cell.angle_beta   90.00
_cell.angle_gamma   90.00
#
_symmetry.space_group_name_H-M   'P 1'
#
loop_
_entity.id
_entity.type
_entity.pdbx_description
1 polymer ?
#
loop_
_entity_poly.entity_id
_entity_poly.type
_entity_poly.pdbx_seq_one_letter_code
_entity_poly.pdbx_strand_id
1 'polypeptide(L)'
;MLGMENILANYMKTYTGRKVDPVNPAAEDILLEDIAHALSLNCRGNGQVTHFYSVAQHCINAAKEAIARGYSDKVVLACLLHDASEAYLTDLIRPVKIYMPKYQEIEDRFLAVI
;
A
#
# COMPACT_ATOMS: atom_id res chain seq x y z
N MET A 1 0.08 -18.24 -26.85
CA MET A 1 1.25 -18.35 -25.98
C MET A 1 1.20 -17.36 -24.84
N LEU A 2 1.04 -16.11 -25.16
CA LEU A 2 1.02 -15.07 -24.14
C LEU A 2 -0.13 -15.20 -23.13
N GLY A 3 -1.27 -15.76 -23.53
CA GLY A 3 -2.43 -15.86 -22.65
C GLY A 3 -2.19 -16.68 -21.39
N MET A 4 -1.72 -17.91 -21.52
CA MET A 4 -1.49 -18.79 -20.38
C MET A 4 -0.35 -18.29 -19.51
N GLU A 5 0.76 -17.90 -20.13
CA GLU A 5 1.92 -17.41 -19.38
C GLU A 5 1.63 -16.11 -18.68
N ASN A 6 0.87 -15.21 -19.33
CA ASN A 6 0.47 -13.95 -18.71
C ASN A 6 -0.44 -14.17 -17.51
N ILE A 7 -1.36 -15.13 -17.59
CA ILE A 7 -2.23 -15.47 -16.48
C ILE A 7 -1.41 -16.01 -15.31
N LEU A 8 -0.48 -16.95 -15.58
CA LEU A 8 0.36 -17.53 -14.54
C LEU A 8 1.36 -16.53 -13.95
N ALA A 9 1.79 -15.54 -14.75
CA ALA A 9 2.74 -14.52 -14.31
C ALA A 9 2.07 -13.27 -13.77
N ASN A 10 0.74 -13.22 -13.75
CA ASN A 10 0.01 -12.01 -13.38
C ASN A 10 -0.20 -11.91 -11.87
N TYR A 11 0.89 -12.09 -11.14
CA TYR A 11 0.94 -11.84 -9.71
C TYR A 11 2.27 -11.20 -9.35
N MET A 12 2.30 -10.50 -8.24
CA MET A 12 3.53 -9.93 -7.72
C MET A 12 4.12 -10.84 -6.66
N LYS A 13 5.44 -10.92 -6.62
CA LYS A 13 6.16 -11.62 -5.57
C LYS A 13 6.61 -10.61 -4.54
N THR A 14 6.21 -10.80 -3.29
CA THR A 14 6.52 -9.88 -2.21
C THR A 14 7.92 -10.11 -1.66
N TYR A 15 8.35 -9.23 -0.76
CA TYR A 15 9.64 -9.33 -0.08
C TYR A 15 9.84 -10.69 0.61
N THR A 16 8.79 -11.22 1.27
CA THR A 16 8.88 -12.54 1.92
C THR A 16 8.65 -13.71 0.97
N GLY A 17 8.37 -13.45 -0.31
CA GLY A 17 8.17 -14.49 -1.32
C GLY A 17 6.72 -14.90 -1.54
N ARG A 18 5.77 -14.21 -0.93
CA ARG A 18 4.35 -14.47 -1.19
C ARG A 18 3.98 -14.05 -2.60
N LYS A 19 3.03 -14.77 -3.20
CA LYS A 19 2.47 -14.44 -4.51
C LYS A 19 1.12 -13.75 -4.29
N VAL A 20 1.03 -12.50 -4.71
CA VAL A 20 -0.18 -11.70 -4.53
C VAL A 20 -0.76 -11.36 -5.89
N ASP A 21 -2.04 -11.69 -6.10
CA ASP A 21 -2.78 -11.29 -7.29
C ASP A 21 -3.23 -9.83 -7.10
N PRO A 22 -2.74 -8.88 -7.91
CA PRO A 22 -3.09 -7.46 -7.71
C PRO A 22 -4.56 -7.16 -7.99
N VAL A 23 -5.24 -7.99 -8.76
CA VAL A 23 -6.67 -7.80 -9.06
C VAL A 23 -7.56 -8.42 -8.01
N ASN A 24 -7.12 -9.52 -7.39
CA ASN A 24 -7.92 -10.24 -6.40
C ASN A 24 -7.00 -10.75 -5.27
N PRO A 25 -6.52 -9.85 -4.40
CA PRO A 25 -5.61 -10.24 -3.33
C PRO A 25 -6.31 -11.12 -2.30
N ALA A 26 -5.64 -12.19 -1.87
CA ALA A 26 -6.12 -13.07 -0.83
C ALA A 26 -5.56 -12.63 0.53
N ALA A 27 -6.41 -12.60 1.55
CA ALA A 27 -6.01 -12.13 2.88
C ALA A 27 -4.83 -12.91 3.46
N GLU A 28 -4.76 -14.23 3.22
CA GLU A 28 -3.67 -15.07 3.72
C GLU A 28 -2.31 -14.73 3.13
N ASP A 29 -2.27 -14.04 2.00
CA ASP A 29 -1.03 -13.62 1.35
C ASP A 29 -0.60 -12.20 1.70
N ILE A 30 -1.37 -11.52 2.51
CA ILE A 30 -1.09 -10.16 2.97
C ILE A 30 -0.39 -10.23 4.32
N LEU A 31 0.90 -9.89 4.36
CA LEU A 31 1.71 -9.94 5.58
C LEU A 31 2.15 -8.54 5.99
N LEU A 32 2.06 -8.26 7.28
CA LEU A 32 2.49 -6.98 7.84
C LEU A 32 3.97 -6.72 7.55
N GLU A 33 4.80 -7.75 7.59
CA GLU A 33 6.23 -7.64 7.29
C GLU A 33 6.46 -7.12 5.86
N ASP A 34 5.72 -7.63 4.90
CA ASP A 34 5.82 -7.18 3.51
C ASP A 34 5.40 -5.72 3.37
N ILE A 35 4.30 -5.36 4.02
CA ILE A 35 3.80 -3.98 4.01
C ILE A 35 4.84 -3.03 4.61
N ALA A 36 5.33 -3.33 5.79
CA ALA A 36 6.30 -2.49 6.48
C ALA A 36 7.58 -2.30 5.66
N HIS A 37 8.10 -3.40 5.09
CA HIS A 37 9.31 -3.35 4.28
C HIS A 37 9.11 -2.49 3.03
N ALA A 38 8.05 -2.76 2.27
CA ALA A 38 7.80 -2.02 1.03
C ALA A 38 7.55 -0.54 1.28
N LEU A 39 6.74 -0.19 2.28
CA LEU A 39 6.46 1.21 2.60
C LEU A 39 7.71 1.96 3.06
N SER A 40 8.66 1.26 3.69
CA SER A 40 9.92 1.89 4.11
C SER A 40 10.82 2.25 2.93
N LEU A 41 10.63 1.62 1.79
CA LEU A 41 11.41 1.87 0.57
C LEU A 41 10.68 2.75 -0.45
N ASN A 42 9.40 3.03 -0.25
CA ASN A 42 8.64 3.91 -1.13
C ASN A 42 8.74 5.35 -0.65
N CYS A 43 9.20 6.24 -1.54
CA CYS A 43 9.25 7.66 -1.26
C CYS A 43 7.87 8.29 -1.46
N ARG A 44 7.48 9.19 -0.56
CA ARG A 44 6.24 9.96 -0.67
C ARG A 44 6.20 10.78 -1.95
N GLY A 45 5.00 10.92 -2.50
CA GLY A 45 4.75 11.80 -3.63
C GLY A 45 5.53 11.44 -4.89
N ASN A 46 5.85 10.17 -5.07
CA ASN A 46 6.64 9.70 -6.21
C ASN A 46 8.01 10.40 -6.32
N GLY A 47 8.59 10.76 -5.17
CA GLY A 47 9.89 11.42 -5.13
C GLY A 47 9.86 12.94 -5.31
N GLN A 48 8.69 13.55 -5.42
CA GLN A 48 8.56 15.02 -5.55
C GLN A 48 8.71 15.69 -4.18
N VAL A 49 9.84 15.44 -3.54
CA VAL A 49 10.20 15.94 -2.21
C VAL A 49 11.68 16.34 -2.21
N THR A 50 12.09 17.17 -1.26
CA THR A 50 13.49 17.62 -1.17
C THR A 50 14.43 16.53 -0.62
N HIS A 51 13.91 15.65 0.24
CA HIS A 51 14.69 14.55 0.82
C HIS A 51 13.83 13.29 0.77
N PHE A 52 14.50 12.13 0.80
CA PHE A 52 13.77 10.88 0.92
C PHE A 52 12.88 10.90 2.17
N TYR A 53 11.60 10.65 1.95
CA TYR A 53 10.61 10.57 3.01
C TYR A 53 9.71 9.38 2.71
N SER A 54 9.88 8.29 3.47
CA SER A 54 9.17 7.06 3.15
C SER A 54 7.68 7.15 3.48
N VAL A 55 6.89 6.37 2.75
CA VAL A 55 5.47 6.21 3.05
C VAL A 55 5.29 5.63 4.47
N ALA A 56 6.19 4.71 4.88
CA ALA A 56 6.16 4.16 6.24
C ALA A 56 6.31 5.26 7.30
N GLN A 57 7.25 6.17 7.14
CA GLN A 57 7.43 7.28 8.07
C GLN A 57 6.21 8.19 8.12
N HIS A 58 5.61 8.45 6.96
CA HIS A 58 4.37 9.20 6.87
C HIS A 58 3.24 8.53 7.68
N CYS A 59 3.09 7.22 7.54
CA CYS A 59 2.07 6.47 8.27
C CYS A 59 2.31 6.50 9.78
N ILE A 60 3.58 6.37 10.20
CA ILE A 60 3.95 6.47 11.62
C ILE A 60 3.62 7.87 12.16
N ASN A 61 3.93 8.91 11.40
CA ASN A 61 3.64 10.29 11.81
C ASN A 61 2.14 10.52 11.92
N ALA A 62 1.35 9.96 11.00
CA ALA A 62 -0.12 10.04 11.07
C ALA A 62 -0.66 9.36 12.33
N ALA A 63 -0.12 8.18 12.67
CA ALA A 63 -0.51 7.46 13.88
C ALA A 63 -0.13 8.24 15.14
N LYS A 64 1.06 8.82 15.19
CA LYS A 64 1.52 9.65 16.31
C LYS A 64 0.64 10.87 16.49
N GLU A 65 0.22 11.51 15.43
CA GLU A 65 -0.69 12.65 15.47
C GLU A 65 -2.04 12.24 16.04
N ALA A 66 -2.56 11.07 15.65
CA ALA A 66 -3.82 10.56 16.19
C ALA A 66 -3.72 10.29 17.70
N ILE A 67 -2.60 9.74 18.16
CA ILE A 67 -2.33 9.53 19.59
C ILE A 67 -2.32 10.87 20.31
N ALA A 68 -1.61 11.86 19.80
CA ALA A 68 -1.49 13.17 20.41
C ALA A 68 -2.85 13.88 20.53
N ARG A 69 -3.76 13.62 19.62
CA ARG A 69 -5.12 14.18 19.66
C ARG A 69 -6.09 13.37 20.52
N GLY A 70 -5.64 12.29 21.14
CA GLY A 70 -6.45 11.47 22.01
C GLY A 70 -7.46 10.57 21.33
N TYR A 71 -7.26 10.26 20.04
CA TYR A 71 -8.11 9.33 19.32
C TYR A 71 -7.97 7.91 19.85
N SER A 72 -9.00 7.09 19.61
CA SER A 72 -9.01 5.69 20.04
C SER A 72 -7.92 4.87 19.34
N ASP A 73 -7.56 3.72 19.94
CA ASP A 73 -6.60 2.80 19.36
C ASP A 73 -7.00 2.35 17.94
N LYS A 74 -8.30 2.20 17.71
CA LYS A 74 -8.83 1.83 16.39
C LYS A 74 -8.52 2.91 15.36
N VAL A 75 -8.68 4.18 15.72
CA VAL A 75 -8.36 5.30 14.83
C VAL A 75 -6.87 5.40 14.60
N VAL A 76 -6.05 5.20 15.64
CA VAL A 76 -4.59 5.18 15.52
C VAL A 76 -4.14 4.10 14.55
N LEU A 77 -4.69 2.89 14.68
CA LEU A 77 -4.38 1.78 13.78
C LEU A 77 -4.81 2.08 12.34
N ALA A 78 -5.98 2.68 12.16
CA ALA A 78 -6.45 3.09 10.85
C ALA A 78 -5.52 4.11 10.20
N CYS A 79 -5.02 5.08 10.97
CA CYS A 79 -4.03 6.05 10.48
C CYS A 79 -2.71 5.39 10.10
N LEU A 80 -2.27 4.41 10.89
CA LEU A 80 -1.04 3.68 10.60
C LEU A 80 -1.13 2.88 9.30
N LEU A 81 -2.30 2.34 8.99
CA LEU A 81 -2.51 1.44 7.85
C LEU A 81 -3.21 2.10 6.65
N HIS A 82 -3.51 3.41 6.72
CA HIS A 82 -4.32 4.05 5.67
C HIS A 82 -3.70 3.99 4.28
N ASP A 83 -2.37 3.95 4.19
CA ASP A 83 -1.65 3.85 2.92
C ASP A 83 -1.04 2.46 2.71
N ALA A 84 -1.46 1.44 3.46
CA ALA A 84 -0.86 0.11 3.40
C ALA A 84 -0.98 -0.53 2.02
N SER A 85 -2.01 -0.22 1.25
CA SER A 85 -2.18 -0.71 -0.12
C SER A 85 -1.04 -0.25 -1.04
N GLU A 86 -0.39 0.85 -0.73
CA GLU A 86 0.73 1.38 -1.53
C GLU A 86 1.96 0.48 -1.48
N ALA A 87 2.03 -0.43 -0.51
CA ALA A 87 3.07 -1.47 -0.49
C ALA A 87 3.00 -2.36 -1.73
N TYR A 88 1.82 -2.47 -2.33
CA TYR A 88 1.56 -3.32 -3.50
C TYR A 88 1.32 -2.52 -4.78
N LEU A 89 0.88 -1.26 -4.67
CA LEU A 89 0.37 -0.48 -5.80
C LEU A 89 1.14 0.82 -6.06
N THR A 90 2.07 1.17 -5.18
CA THR A 90 2.81 2.45 -5.21
C THR A 90 1.96 3.64 -4.73
N ASP A 91 2.64 4.75 -4.41
CA ASP A 91 2.01 6.01 -3.99
C ASP A 91 1.70 6.83 -5.24
N LEU A 92 0.48 6.71 -5.72
CA LEU A 92 0.02 7.49 -6.86
C LEU A 92 -0.54 8.82 -6.36
N ILE A 93 0.11 9.93 -6.73
CA ILE A 93 -0.28 11.25 -6.24
C ILE A 93 -1.66 11.64 -6.75
N ARG A 94 -2.41 12.40 -5.93
CA ARG A 94 -3.81 12.71 -6.20
C ARG A 94 -4.09 13.30 -7.59
N PRO A 95 -3.32 14.29 -8.10
CA PRO A 95 -3.59 14.85 -9.42
C PRO A 95 -3.55 13.85 -10.56
N VAL A 96 -2.81 12.75 -10.41
CA VAL A 96 -2.78 11.66 -11.37
C VAL A 96 -3.87 10.64 -11.04
N LYS A 97 -4.03 10.34 -9.76
CA LYS A 97 -4.94 9.29 -9.27
C LYS A 97 -6.38 9.54 -9.67
N ILE A 98 -6.84 10.80 -9.71
CA ILE A 98 -8.21 11.15 -10.08
C ILE A 98 -8.56 10.74 -11.51
N TYR A 99 -7.56 10.54 -12.37
CA TYR A 99 -7.76 10.11 -13.75
C TYR A 99 -7.59 8.59 -13.92
N MET A 100 -7.41 7.86 -12.83
CA MET A 100 -7.12 6.42 -12.86
C MET A 100 -8.12 5.63 -12.02
N PRO A 101 -9.39 5.54 -12.45
CA PRO A 101 -10.42 4.86 -11.66
C PRO A 101 -10.11 3.39 -11.42
N LYS A 102 -9.42 2.72 -12.37
CA LYS A 102 -9.04 1.32 -12.19
C LYS A 102 -8.05 1.13 -11.06
N TYR A 103 -7.13 2.05 -10.89
CA TYR A 103 -6.20 2.05 -9.76
C TYR A 103 -6.97 2.14 -8.44
N GLN A 104 -7.92 3.07 -8.36
CA GLN A 104 -8.73 3.25 -7.15
C GLN A 104 -9.55 2.01 -6.82
N GLU A 105 -10.10 1.35 -7.82
CA GLU A 105 -10.85 0.12 -7.65
C GLU A 105 -9.98 -0.99 -7.07
N ILE A 106 -8.76 -1.16 -7.61
CA ILE A 106 -7.80 -2.15 -7.11
C ILE A 106 -7.33 -1.80 -5.69
N GLU A 107 -7.05 -0.52 -5.44
CA GLU A 107 -6.67 -0.03 -4.11
C GLU A 107 -7.72 -0.39 -3.06
N ASP A 108 -9.00 -0.18 -3.39
CA ASP A 108 -10.09 -0.49 -2.47
C ASP A 108 -10.15 -1.98 -2.14
N ARG A 109 -9.85 -2.85 -3.11
CA ARG A 109 -9.79 -4.30 -2.87
C ARG A 109 -8.67 -4.66 -1.91
N PHE A 110 -7.49 -4.05 -2.05
CA PHE A 110 -6.39 -4.29 -1.11
C PHE A 110 -6.76 -3.80 0.29
N LEU A 111 -7.31 -2.61 0.41
CA LEU A 111 -7.71 -2.07 1.70
C LEU A 111 -8.78 -2.92 2.38
N ALA A 112 -9.65 -3.55 1.60
CA ALA A 112 -10.68 -4.43 2.15
C ALA A 112 -10.10 -5.70 2.79
N VAL A 113 -8.96 -6.22 2.30
CA VAL A 113 -8.34 -7.42 2.86
C VAL A 113 -7.22 -7.11 3.85
N ILE A 114 -6.73 -5.88 3.88
CA ILE A 114 -5.76 -5.43 4.88
C ILE A 114 -6.50 -5.10 6.18
#